data_9e0494d878e4bf788faae4ebaea6f7de
#
_entry.id   9e0494d878e4bf788faae4ebaea6f7de
#
_cell.length_a   1.000
_cell.length_b   1.000
_cell.length_c   1.000
_cell.angle_alpha   90.00
_cell.angle_beta   90.00
_cell.angle_gamma   90.00
#
_symmetry.space_group_name_H-M   'P 1'
#
loop_
_entity.id
_entity.type
_entity.pdbx_description
1 polymer ?
#
loop_
_entity_poly.entity_id
_entity_poly.type
_entity_poly.pdbx_seq_one_letter_code
_entity_poly.pdbx_strand_id
1 'polypeptide(L)'
;MDAGERTTGTRDEHYNLVSVLYHALQGADACDRYALDAETTGDELPVGFFREAQAVYTHVAEQAKMLLGILEVPPDPPVPPDMPPEGGVSPGGV
;
A
#
# COMPACT_ATOMS: atom_id res chain seq x y z
N MET A 1 5.63 7.74 -22.81
CA MET A 1 5.00 7.61 -22.76
C MET A 1 4.19 7.45 -22.66
N ASP A 2 4.17 7.38 -22.63
CA ASP A 2 3.14 7.38 -22.35
C ASP A 2 2.06 7.28 -23.23
N ALA A 3 2.17 7.28 -24.42
CA ALA A 3 1.06 7.16 -25.32
C ALA A 3 0.35 5.84 -25.20
N GLY A 4 1.09 4.79 -25.08
CA GLY A 4 0.47 3.49 -24.91
C GLY A 4 -0.39 3.42 -23.66
N GLU A 5 0.11 4.00 -22.61
CA GLU A 5 -0.65 3.99 -21.37
C GLU A 5 -1.94 4.72 -21.53
N ARG A 6 -1.87 5.85 -22.16
CA ARG A 6 -3.08 6.62 -22.33
C ARG A 6 -4.07 5.91 -23.20
N THR A 7 -3.56 5.12 -24.11
CA THR A 7 -4.46 4.35 -24.94
C THR A 7 -5.25 3.35 -24.12
N THR A 8 -4.61 2.78 -23.11
CA THR A 8 -5.33 1.84 -22.29
C THR A 8 -6.29 2.53 -21.34
N GLY A 9 -6.16 3.83 -21.21
CA GLY A 9 -7.15 4.60 -20.48
C GLY A 9 -6.99 4.49 -18.98
N THR A 10 -8.08 4.14 -18.33
CA THR A 10 -8.15 4.26 -16.89
C THR A 10 -7.16 3.40 -16.15
N ARG A 11 -6.52 2.49 -16.82
CA ARG A 11 -5.59 1.61 -16.13
C ARG A 11 -4.30 2.28 -15.74
N ASP A 12 -4.03 3.45 -16.31
CA ASP A 12 -2.75 4.09 -16.08
C ASP A 12 -2.53 4.41 -14.62
N GLU A 13 -3.50 5.08 -13.99
CA GLU A 13 -3.29 5.45 -12.60
C GLU A 13 -3.31 4.24 -11.69
N HIS A 14 -4.10 3.24 -12.01
CA HIS A 14 -4.09 2.03 -11.23
C HIS A 14 -2.74 1.35 -11.31
N TYR A 15 -2.22 1.21 -12.51
CA TYR A 15 -0.93 0.58 -12.69
C TYR A 15 0.17 1.36 -12.00
N ASN A 16 0.11 2.68 -12.11
CA ASN A 16 1.13 3.51 -11.49
C ASN A 16 1.09 3.39 -9.98
N LEU A 17 -0.10 3.31 -9.40
CA LEU A 17 -0.21 3.14 -7.95
C LEU A 17 0.35 1.81 -7.50
N VAL A 18 0.07 0.76 -8.26
CA VAL A 18 0.62 -0.55 -7.94
C VAL A 18 2.14 -0.50 -8.01
N SER A 19 2.66 0.18 -9.00
CA SER A 19 4.10 0.29 -9.16
C SER A 19 4.73 1.01 -7.98
N VAL A 20 4.13 2.12 -7.56
CA VAL A 20 4.64 2.86 -6.41
C VAL A 20 4.56 2.00 -5.15
N LEU A 21 3.45 1.31 -4.97
CA LEU A 21 3.30 0.45 -3.81
C LEU A 21 4.39 -0.62 -3.78
N TYR A 22 4.62 -1.25 -4.91
CA TYR A 22 5.62 -2.30 -4.98
C TYR A 22 7.00 -1.75 -4.62
N HIS A 23 7.37 -0.62 -5.21
CA HIS A 23 8.68 -0.05 -4.95
C HIS A 23 8.80 0.46 -3.53
N ALA A 24 7.72 0.99 -2.98
CA ALA A 24 7.76 1.47 -1.60
C ALA A 24 7.94 0.32 -0.63
N LEU A 25 7.27 -0.79 -0.87
CA LEU A 25 7.43 -1.95 0.00
C LEU A 25 8.84 -2.51 -0.11
N GLN A 26 9.38 -2.55 -1.32
CA GLN A 26 10.74 -3.01 -1.48
C GLN A 26 11.72 -2.05 -0.84
N GLY A 27 11.46 -0.75 -0.96
CA GLY A 27 12.33 0.23 -0.33
C GLY A 27 12.32 0.11 1.17
N ALA A 28 11.15 -0.10 1.75
CA ALA A 28 11.07 -0.26 3.19
C ALA A 28 11.85 -1.49 3.65
N ASP A 29 11.69 -2.58 2.93
CA ASP A 29 12.40 -3.80 3.27
C ASP A 29 13.91 -3.63 3.14
N ALA A 30 14.34 -2.97 2.08
CA ALA A 30 15.76 -2.73 1.87
C ALA A 30 16.32 -1.85 2.98
N CYS A 31 15.58 -0.82 3.37
CA CYS A 31 16.06 0.07 4.43
C CYS A 31 16.17 -0.66 5.75
N ASP A 32 15.29 -1.61 6.00
CA ASP A 32 15.40 -2.41 7.20
C ASP A 32 16.72 -3.18 7.21
N ARG A 33 17.05 -3.79 6.09
CA ARG A 33 18.32 -4.52 6.01
C ARG A 33 19.52 -3.60 6.13
N TYR A 34 19.43 -2.43 5.51
CA TYR A 34 20.53 -1.46 5.61
C TYR A 34 20.72 -1.01 7.04
N ALA A 35 19.61 -0.79 7.76
CA ALA A 35 19.72 -0.38 9.15
C ALA A 35 20.36 -1.48 9.99
N LEU A 36 19.98 -2.72 9.75
CA LEU A 36 20.58 -3.81 10.49
C LEU A 36 22.07 -3.93 10.20
N ASP A 37 22.46 -3.75 8.95
CA ASP A 37 23.87 -3.76 8.61
C ASP A 37 24.61 -2.64 9.32
N ALA A 38 24.02 -1.46 9.34
CA ALA A 38 24.68 -0.33 9.99
C ALA A 38 24.80 -0.56 11.48
N GLU A 39 23.81 -1.25 12.07
CA GLU A 39 23.90 -1.54 13.49
C GLU A 39 25.08 -2.43 13.82
N THR A 40 25.44 -3.31 12.93
CA THR A 40 26.57 -4.19 13.19
C THR A 40 27.89 -3.43 13.21
N THR A 41 27.94 -2.28 12.56
CA THR A 41 29.16 -1.47 12.60
C THR A 41 29.13 -0.45 13.73
N GLY A 42 28.01 -0.32 14.40
CA GLY A 42 27.91 0.62 15.51
C GLY A 42 27.76 2.07 15.11
N ASP A 43 27.47 2.33 13.85
CA ASP A 43 27.35 3.69 13.36
C ASP A 43 25.90 4.11 13.42
N GLU A 44 25.58 4.94 14.39
CA GLU A 44 24.18 5.29 14.66
C GLU A 44 23.62 6.27 13.66
N LEU A 45 24.43 7.06 13.01
CA LEU A 45 23.89 8.03 12.08
C LEU A 45 23.25 7.37 10.87
N PRO A 46 23.92 6.43 10.21
CA PRO A 46 23.22 5.74 9.12
C PRO A 46 22.04 4.91 9.59
N VAL A 47 22.10 4.34 10.80
CA VAL A 47 20.97 3.61 11.32
C VAL A 47 19.76 4.52 11.39
N GLY A 48 19.94 5.70 11.95
CA GLY A 48 18.82 6.63 12.04
C GLY A 48 18.28 7.02 10.69
N PHE A 49 19.18 7.26 9.76
CA PHE A 49 18.72 7.62 8.41
C PHE A 49 17.91 6.50 7.76
N PHE A 50 18.42 5.28 7.84
CA PHE A 50 17.70 4.16 7.21
C PHE A 50 16.37 3.91 7.88
N ARG A 51 16.28 4.10 9.20
CA ARG A 51 15.00 3.95 9.88
C ARG A 51 14.02 5.01 9.46
N GLU A 52 14.49 6.24 9.31
CA GLU A 52 13.62 7.29 8.81
C GLU A 52 13.16 7.02 7.40
N ALA A 53 14.07 6.58 6.55
CA ALA A 53 13.71 6.27 5.18
C ALA A 53 12.70 5.14 5.14
N GLN A 54 12.89 4.15 6.00
CA GLN A 54 11.95 3.05 6.08
C GLN A 54 10.55 3.54 6.42
N ALA A 55 10.46 4.44 7.37
CA ALA A 55 9.17 4.98 7.76
C ALA A 55 8.52 5.74 6.62
N VAL A 56 9.30 6.48 5.85
CA VAL A 56 8.76 7.20 4.71
C VAL A 56 8.23 6.23 3.66
N TYR A 57 9.00 5.20 3.34
CA TYR A 57 8.53 4.22 2.39
C TYR A 57 7.27 3.52 2.87
N THR A 58 7.22 3.20 4.15
CA THR A 58 6.04 2.56 4.71
C THR A 58 4.83 3.47 4.57
N HIS A 59 5.03 4.76 4.84
CA HIS A 59 3.94 5.70 4.70
C HIS A 59 3.45 5.78 3.26
N VAL A 60 4.38 5.83 2.31
CA VAL A 60 4.01 5.86 0.91
C VAL A 60 3.22 4.62 0.54
N ALA A 61 3.68 3.46 1.02
CA ALA A 61 2.96 2.22 0.73
C ALA A 61 1.54 2.25 1.28
N GLU A 62 1.38 2.79 2.50
CA GLU A 62 0.04 2.86 3.08
C GLU A 62 -0.86 3.79 2.27
N GLN A 63 -0.31 4.90 1.81
CA GLN A 63 -1.09 5.81 0.99
C GLN A 63 -1.49 5.15 -0.32
N ALA A 64 -0.56 4.45 -0.95
CA ALA A 64 -0.87 3.78 -2.20
C ALA A 64 -1.94 2.72 -2.02
N LYS A 65 -1.86 1.98 -0.93
CA LYS A 65 -2.88 0.97 -0.65
C LYS A 65 -4.24 1.60 -0.46
N MET A 66 -4.28 2.71 0.25
CA MET A 66 -5.54 3.39 0.46
C MET A 66 -6.14 3.85 -0.86
N LEU A 67 -5.32 4.46 -1.71
CA LEU A 67 -5.82 4.93 -2.99
C LEU A 67 -6.25 3.79 -3.89
N LEU A 68 -5.52 2.69 -3.85
CA LEU A 68 -5.91 1.52 -4.64
C LEU A 68 -7.25 0.98 -4.18
N GLY A 69 -7.49 1.00 -2.87
CA GLY A 69 -8.78 0.58 -2.38
C GLY A 69 -9.91 1.45 -2.88
N ILE A 70 -9.66 2.74 -2.98
CA ILE A 70 -10.68 3.65 -3.48
C ILE A 70 -10.93 3.45 -4.97
N LEU A 71 -9.86 3.29 -5.73
CA LEU A 71 -9.97 3.27 -7.18
C LEU A 71 -10.32 1.90 -7.72
N GLU A 72 -9.81 0.88 -7.10
CA GLU A 72 -9.96 -0.46 -7.61
C GLU A 72 -11.25 -1.12 -7.15
N VAL A 73 -11.63 -0.84 -5.92
CA VAL A 73 -12.82 -1.43 -5.34
C VAL A 73 -13.89 -0.35 -5.33
N PRO A 74 -14.85 -0.43 -6.22
CA PRO A 74 -15.88 0.61 -6.22
C PRO A 74 -16.57 0.67 -4.88
N PRO A 75 -17.15 1.82 -4.57
CA PRO A 75 -17.86 1.93 -3.31
C PRO A 75 -18.90 0.83 -3.22
N ASP A 76 -19.00 0.28 -2.05
CA ASP A 76 -19.96 -0.78 -1.85
C ASP A 76 -21.34 -0.28 -2.17
N PRO A 77 -22.11 -1.07 -2.89
CA PRO A 77 -23.50 -0.70 -3.06
C PRO A 77 -24.20 -0.72 -1.71
N PRO A 78 -25.21 0.09 -1.56
CA PRO A 78 -25.93 0.08 -0.30
C PRO A 78 -26.48 -1.31 -0.04
N VAL A 79 -26.31 -1.73 1.19
CA VAL A 79 -26.81 -3.03 1.58
C VAL A 79 -28.33 -2.92 1.69
N PRO A 80 -29.06 -3.84 1.07
CA PRO A 80 -30.51 -3.80 1.22
C PRO A 80 -30.87 -3.94 2.69
N PRO A 81 -31.91 -3.26 3.10
CA PRO A 81 -32.26 -3.30 4.52
C PRO A 81 -32.59 -4.69 5.02
N ASP A 82 -33.06 -5.55 4.15
CA ASP A 82 -33.39 -6.88 4.59
C ASP A 82 -32.24 -7.85 4.51
N MET A 83 -31.04 -7.35 4.21
CA MET A 83 -29.91 -8.21 4.08
C MET A 83 -29.07 -8.13 5.35
N PRO A 84 -28.71 -9.28 5.93
CA PRO A 84 -27.90 -9.23 7.13
C PRO A 84 -26.53 -8.71 6.82
N PRO A 85 -25.90 -8.07 7.80
CA PRO A 85 -24.54 -7.61 7.58
C PRO A 85 -23.62 -8.78 7.35
N GLU A 86 -22.59 -8.48 6.61
CA GLU A 86 -21.60 -9.46 6.39
C GLU A 86 -20.98 -9.88 7.66
N GLY A 87 -20.68 -11.06 7.77
CA GLY A 87 -20.09 -11.53 8.97
C GLY A 87 -21.03 -11.62 10.10
N GLY A 88 -22.00 -10.91 10.04
CA GLY A 88 -23.02 -11.08 11.04
C GLY A 88 -23.69 -12.37 10.80
N VAL A 89 -23.58 -12.71 10.45
CA VAL A 89 -24.17 -13.52 10.50
C VAL A 89 -24.69 -14.19 10.85
N SER A 90 -24.98 -14.27 11.04
CA SER A 90 -25.55 -14.65 11.30
C SER A 90 -26.09 -14.90 11.94
N PRO A 91 -26.26 -14.86 12.31
CA PRO A 91 -26.77 -15.15 12.98
C PRO A 91 -27.53 -15.45 13.21
N GLY A 92 -27.64 -15.34 13.27
CA GLY A 92 -28.30 -15.55 13.40
C GLY A 92 -28.64 -16.15 13.11
N GLY A 93 -28.44 -16.30 12.85
CA GLY A 93 -28.74 -16.58 12.53
C GLY A 93 -28.43 -17.27 12.54
N VAL A 94 -28.06 -17.33 12.67
CA VAL A 94 -27.88 -17.65 12.65
C VAL A 94 -27.76 -17.96 12.70
#